data_342ebde5cf3b8a0528f8e54948801eba
#
_entry.id   342ebde5cf3b8a0528f8e54948801eba
#
_cell.length_a   1.000
_cell.length_b   1.000
_cell.length_c   1.000
_cell.angle_alpha   90.00
_cell.angle_beta   90.00
_cell.angle_gamma   90.00
#
_symmetry.space_group_name_H-M   'P 1'
#
loop_
_entity.id
_entity.type
_entity.pdbx_description
1 polymer ?
#
loop_
_entity_poly.entity_id
_entity_poly.type
_entity_poly.pdbx_seq_one_letter_code
_entity_poly.pdbx_strand_id
1 'polypeptide(L)'
;MDYIGQCYAPDSVVFDDYGLQKGSKKIISDTYHTTAAFPDIVLDPEEVIWAGNDEIGFHTSHLTRIIGTNTGESRYGPAKGTRVHFLVIANCVALENDIFLEHVLYNTSAMLKQMGVDPWKEAERLALDPPPGWPRSEAVWNELKTSASPSLPISAQNPIAGFDPDAFSRSLHDNVWNGDGSSINTYYQDDFVFEGTTDRRFSGKKAYAEYIREIREVFPDLKLGVNEVYWMGNASEGWLISTRWSAEGTHLGDGIYRQPTGRACQIWGITQWLVKDGLVEKELQLFNEFDLMMQIVSAG
;
A
#
# COMPACT_ATOMS: atom_id res chain seq x y z
N MET A 1 15.19 8.68 18.74
CA MET A 1 14.18 9.44 17.96
C MET A 1 14.74 10.62 17.18
N ASP A 2 15.94 11.06 17.46
CA ASP A 2 16.59 12.15 16.70
C ASP A 2 16.92 11.78 15.25
N TYR A 3 16.87 10.47 14.91
CA TYR A 3 17.19 9.98 13.56
C TYR A 3 16.14 10.34 12.50
N ILE A 4 14.84 10.43 12.85
CA ILE A 4 13.79 10.77 11.88
C ILE A 4 14.04 12.17 11.32
N GLY A 5 14.37 13.13 12.18
CA GLY A 5 14.74 14.48 11.75
C GLY A 5 16.03 14.57 10.93
N GLN A 6 16.81 13.50 10.87
CA GLN A 6 18.04 13.38 10.08
C GLN A 6 17.83 12.65 8.74
N CYS A 7 16.68 11.98 8.57
CA CYS A 7 16.39 11.17 7.39
C CYS A 7 15.32 11.79 6.47
N TYR A 8 14.55 12.77 6.97
CA TYR A 8 13.50 13.42 6.19
C TYR A 8 13.86 14.87 5.88
N ALA A 9 13.71 15.26 4.62
CA ALA A 9 13.82 16.64 4.22
C ALA A 9 12.84 17.53 5.02
N PRO A 10 13.19 18.79 5.32
CA PRO A 10 12.30 19.69 6.09
C PRO A 10 10.91 19.87 5.49
N ASP A 11 10.79 19.81 4.17
CA ASP A 11 9.57 19.96 3.37
C ASP A 11 9.05 18.64 2.80
N SER A 12 9.49 17.50 3.35
CA SER A 12 9.08 16.17 2.92
C SER A 12 7.55 16.01 2.85
N VAL A 13 7.12 15.19 1.91
CA VAL A 13 5.71 14.88 1.64
C VAL A 13 5.46 13.41 1.89
N VAL A 14 4.46 13.08 2.70
CA VAL A 14 4.06 11.71 2.99
C VAL A 14 2.59 11.51 2.67
N PHE A 15 2.29 10.54 1.84
CA PHE A 15 0.95 10.00 1.62
C PHE A 15 0.78 8.75 2.47
N ASP A 16 -0.19 8.77 3.37
CA ASP A 16 -0.57 7.63 4.19
C ASP A 16 -1.98 7.12 3.87
N ASP A 17 -2.49 6.19 4.67
CA ASP A 17 -3.83 5.63 4.52
C ASP A 17 -4.92 6.72 4.44
N TYR A 18 -4.75 7.83 5.14
CA TYR A 18 -5.81 8.83 5.31
C TYR A 18 -5.64 10.08 4.45
N GLY A 19 -4.43 10.41 4.05
CA GLY A 19 -4.22 11.64 3.31
C GLY A 19 -2.77 12.04 3.11
N LEU A 20 -2.55 13.34 3.13
CA LEU A 20 -1.28 13.99 2.86
C LEU A 20 -0.77 14.69 4.11
N GLN A 21 0.47 14.37 4.47
CA GLN A 21 1.22 15.05 5.52
C GLN A 21 2.40 15.81 4.89
N LYS A 22 2.66 17.03 5.37
CA LYS A 22 3.75 17.87 4.87
C LYS A 22 4.68 18.31 6.02
N GLY A 23 5.97 18.15 5.77
CA GLY A 23 7.06 18.58 6.62
C GLY A 23 7.48 17.56 7.69
N SER A 24 8.78 17.42 7.85
CA SER A 24 9.39 16.48 8.81
C SER A 24 8.90 16.64 10.25
N LYS A 25 8.53 17.86 10.68
CA LYS A 25 7.97 18.11 12.02
C LYS A 25 6.65 17.37 12.27
N LYS A 26 5.79 17.27 11.25
CA LYS A 26 4.52 16.55 11.37
C LYS A 26 4.77 15.05 11.47
N ILE A 27 5.67 14.52 10.63
CA ILE A 27 6.09 13.11 10.63
C ILE A 27 6.64 12.72 12.00
N ILE A 28 7.55 13.54 12.56
CA ILE A 28 8.12 13.33 13.90
C ILE A 28 7.00 13.30 14.96
N SER A 29 6.06 14.24 14.92
CA SER A 29 4.94 14.27 15.87
C SER A 29 4.09 13.00 15.80
N ASP A 30 3.77 12.52 14.60
CA ASP A 30 2.94 11.31 14.42
C ASP A 30 3.69 10.05 14.85
N THR A 31 5.01 9.99 14.63
CA THR A 31 5.84 8.91 15.14
C THR A 31 5.87 8.88 16.67
N TYR A 32 5.89 10.04 17.34
CA TYR A 32 5.78 10.09 18.81
C TYR A 32 4.44 9.54 19.29
N HIS A 33 3.32 9.83 18.63
CA HIS A 33 2.03 9.26 18.97
C HIS A 33 2.01 7.74 18.81
N THR A 34 2.60 7.22 17.73
CA THR A 34 2.71 5.78 17.49
C THR A 34 3.56 5.10 18.55
N THR A 35 4.72 5.66 18.88
CA THR A 35 5.62 5.08 19.89
C THR A 35 5.08 5.23 21.32
N ALA A 36 4.26 6.23 21.61
CA ALA A 36 3.53 6.31 22.87
C ALA A 36 2.46 5.21 23.01
N ALA A 37 1.79 4.88 21.91
CA ALA A 37 0.82 3.79 21.87
C ALA A 37 1.48 2.39 21.91
N PHE A 38 2.67 2.25 21.33
CA PHE A 38 3.44 1.00 21.22
C PHE A 38 4.90 1.26 21.64
N PRO A 39 5.21 1.36 22.96
CA PRO A 39 6.55 1.74 23.44
C PRO A 39 7.66 0.73 23.11
N ASP A 40 7.28 -0.54 22.88
CA ASP A 40 8.18 -1.64 22.53
C ASP A 40 8.20 -1.93 21.02
N ILE A 41 7.82 -0.95 20.19
CA ILE A 41 7.74 -1.11 18.74
C ILE A 41 9.07 -1.53 18.13
N VAL A 42 9.04 -2.57 17.31
CA VAL A 42 10.16 -3.06 16.51
C VAL A 42 9.73 -3.08 15.04
N LEU A 43 10.61 -2.60 14.19
CA LEU A 43 10.48 -2.69 12.74
C LEU A 43 11.35 -3.84 12.26
N ASP A 44 10.72 -4.91 11.79
CA ASP A 44 11.39 -6.10 11.28
C ASP A 44 11.33 -6.07 9.74
N PRO A 45 12.44 -5.70 9.07
CA PRO A 45 12.45 -5.58 7.61
C PRO A 45 12.40 -6.98 6.97
N GLU A 46 11.47 -7.19 6.03
CA GLU A 46 11.33 -8.45 5.29
C GLU A 46 11.92 -8.36 3.89
N GLU A 47 11.69 -7.24 3.18
CA GLU A 47 12.14 -7.04 1.81
C GLU A 47 12.41 -5.57 1.52
N VAL A 48 13.44 -5.26 0.76
CA VAL A 48 13.74 -3.91 0.27
C VAL A 48 14.03 -3.98 -1.22
N ILE A 49 13.18 -3.34 -2.01
CA ILE A 49 13.37 -3.15 -3.44
C ILE A 49 13.87 -1.74 -3.66
N TRP A 50 14.91 -1.56 -4.47
CA TRP A 50 15.41 -0.23 -4.74
C TRP A 50 15.87 -0.06 -6.19
N ALA A 51 15.83 1.19 -6.66
CA ALA A 51 16.35 1.64 -7.95
C ALA A 51 16.86 3.08 -7.85
N GLY A 52 17.69 3.47 -8.78
CA GLY A 52 18.27 4.81 -8.81
C GLY A 52 19.76 4.85 -8.52
N ASN A 53 20.28 6.04 -8.33
CA ASN A 53 21.68 6.31 -8.01
C ASN A 53 21.84 7.70 -7.36
N ASP A 54 23.07 8.08 -7.01
CA ASP A 54 23.37 9.35 -6.32
C ASP A 54 23.04 10.62 -7.14
N GLU A 55 22.93 10.51 -8.48
CA GLU A 55 22.64 11.67 -9.34
C GLU A 55 21.15 11.98 -9.43
N ILE A 56 20.32 10.94 -9.42
CA ILE A 56 18.88 11.04 -9.66
C ILE A 56 18.04 10.73 -8.43
N GLY A 57 18.68 10.32 -7.35
CA GLY A 57 18.05 9.83 -6.13
C GLY A 57 17.72 8.35 -6.16
N PHE A 58 17.35 7.83 -5.01
CA PHE A 58 16.98 6.44 -4.80
C PHE A 58 15.48 6.32 -4.55
N HIS A 59 14.86 5.39 -5.25
CA HIS A 59 13.51 4.91 -4.99
C HIS A 59 13.63 3.61 -4.22
N THR A 60 12.95 3.51 -3.10
CA THR A 60 12.99 2.31 -2.27
C THR A 60 11.57 1.89 -1.88
N SER A 61 11.31 0.59 -1.86
CA SER A 61 10.08 0.00 -1.36
C SER A 61 10.43 -0.95 -0.22
N HIS A 62 10.07 -0.56 0.98
CA HIS A 62 10.34 -1.32 2.20
C HIS A 62 9.09 -2.10 2.59
N LEU A 63 9.20 -3.43 2.57
CA LEU A 63 8.26 -4.31 3.25
C LEU A 63 8.78 -4.54 4.66
N THR A 64 8.00 -4.15 5.64
CA THR A 64 8.39 -4.24 7.05
C THR A 64 7.24 -4.83 7.86
N ARG A 65 7.57 -5.68 8.81
CA ARG A 65 6.62 -6.12 9.83
C ARG A 65 6.78 -5.28 11.08
N ILE A 66 5.73 -4.58 11.46
CA ILE A 66 5.68 -3.85 12.72
C ILE A 66 5.23 -4.82 13.82
N ILE A 67 6.00 -4.86 14.90
CA ILE A 67 5.71 -5.68 16.07
C ILE A 67 5.71 -4.76 17.30
N GLY A 68 4.69 -4.83 18.13
CA GLY A 68 4.63 -4.00 19.35
C GLY A 68 3.47 -4.38 20.24
N THR A 69 3.46 -3.88 21.48
CA THR A 69 2.39 -4.08 22.45
C THR A 69 1.65 -2.76 22.68
N ASN A 70 0.34 -2.75 22.44
CA ASN A 70 -0.50 -1.57 22.67
C ASN A 70 -0.70 -1.33 24.17
N THR A 71 0.24 -0.63 24.79
CA THR A 71 0.18 -0.27 26.23
C THR A 71 -0.14 1.20 26.48
N GLY A 72 -0.18 2.02 25.42
CA GLY A 72 -0.60 3.41 25.46
C GLY A 72 -1.89 3.66 24.69
N GLU A 73 -2.49 4.84 24.91
CA GLU A 73 -3.63 5.31 24.15
C GLU A 73 -3.25 5.56 22.69
N SER A 74 -4.12 5.18 21.77
CA SER A 74 -3.98 5.41 20.33
C SER A 74 -5.21 6.10 19.79
N ARG A 75 -5.20 6.52 18.51
CA ARG A 75 -6.41 7.01 17.82
C ARG A 75 -7.55 6.01 17.81
N TYR A 76 -7.26 4.73 18.04
CA TYR A 76 -8.23 3.64 18.09
C TYR A 76 -8.70 3.32 19.53
N GLY A 77 -8.48 4.25 20.45
CA GLY A 77 -8.95 4.20 21.82
C GLY A 77 -7.88 3.82 22.84
N PRO A 78 -8.30 3.48 24.07
CA PRO A 78 -7.40 3.19 25.17
C PRO A 78 -6.58 1.91 24.93
N ALA A 79 -5.46 1.81 25.64
CA ALA A 79 -4.57 0.66 25.60
C ALA A 79 -5.33 -0.67 25.78
N LYS A 80 -5.01 -1.65 24.94
CA LYS A 80 -5.60 -3.01 24.97
C LYS A 80 -4.68 -4.03 25.62
N GLY A 81 -3.41 -3.71 25.82
CA GLY A 81 -2.41 -4.66 26.32
C GLY A 81 -2.07 -5.77 25.33
N THR A 82 -2.51 -5.66 24.09
CA THR A 82 -2.36 -6.70 23.07
C THR A 82 -1.07 -6.49 22.30
N ARG A 83 -0.32 -7.58 22.09
CA ARG A 83 0.81 -7.60 21.16
C ARG A 83 0.28 -7.78 19.73
N VAL A 84 0.70 -6.92 18.84
CA VAL A 84 0.33 -6.93 17.43
C VAL A 84 1.56 -7.16 16.55
N HIS A 85 1.32 -7.73 15.37
CA HIS A 85 2.30 -7.83 14.29
C HIS A 85 1.55 -7.66 12.96
N PHE A 86 1.91 -6.66 12.18
CA PHE A 86 1.23 -6.35 10.93
C PHE A 86 2.19 -5.76 9.90
N LEU A 87 1.84 -5.91 8.63
CA LEU A 87 2.67 -5.43 7.53
C LEU A 87 2.51 -3.93 7.32
N VAL A 88 3.59 -3.33 6.85
CA VAL A 88 3.66 -2.01 6.28
C VAL A 88 4.48 -2.07 4.98
N ILE A 89 4.06 -1.32 3.98
CA ILE A 89 4.87 -1.07 2.79
C ILE A 89 5.06 0.44 2.66
N ALA A 90 6.32 0.87 2.60
CA ALA A 90 6.69 2.27 2.42
C ALA A 90 7.55 2.43 1.17
N ASN A 91 7.04 3.20 0.20
CA ASN A 91 7.79 3.62 -0.97
C ASN A 91 8.37 5.01 -0.71
N CYS A 92 9.70 5.11 -0.64
CA CYS A 92 10.39 6.36 -0.37
C CYS A 92 11.19 6.81 -1.59
N VAL A 93 11.29 8.12 -1.76
CA VAL A 93 12.23 8.74 -2.68
C VAL A 93 13.19 9.60 -1.88
N ALA A 94 14.49 9.27 -1.97
CA ALA A 94 15.54 9.93 -1.23
C ALA A 94 16.60 10.54 -2.18
N LEU A 95 17.07 11.74 -1.86
CA LEU A 95 18.19 12.39 -2.50
C LEU A 95 19.15 12.87 -1.40
N GLU A 96 20.47 12.66 -1.56
CA GLU A 96 21.49 13.04 -0.59
C GLU A 96 21.21 12.51 0.85
N ASN A 97 20.57 11.33 0.96
CA ASN A 97 20.07 10.67 2.17
C ASN A 97 18.86 11.33 2.84
N ASP A 98 18.27 12.36 2.25
CA ASP A 98 17.04 12.97 2.74
C ASP A 98 15.82 12.39 1.99
N ILE A 99 14.88 11.81 2.70
CA ILE A 99 13.59 11.38 2.16
C ILE A 99 12.72 12.63 1.95
N PHE A 100 12.32 12.90 0.73
CA PHE A 100 11.48 14.04 0.40
C PHE A 100 10.07 13.65 -0.05
N LEU A 101 9.86 12.37 -0.44
CA LEU A 101 8.57 11.83 -0.80
C LEU A 101 8.43 10.42 -0.23
N GLU A 102 7.30 10.14 0.41
CA GLU A 102 6.96 8.81 0.88
C GLU A 102 5.49 8.49 0.58
N HIS A 103 5.24 7.26 0.17
CA HIS A 103 3.91 6.64 0.10
C HIS A 103 3.91 5.44 1.04
N VAL A 104 3.14 5.49 2.11
CA VAL A 104 3.15 4.44 3.13
C VAL A 104 1.74 3.90 3.38
N LEU A 105 1.64 2.58 3.41
CA LEU A 105 0.41 1.85 3.70
C LEU A 105 0.63 0.90 4.86
N TYR A 106 -0.25 1.00 5.84
CA TYR A 106 -0.30 0.13 7.00
C TYR A 106 -1.42 -0.91 6.83
N ASN A 107 -1.17 -2.14 7.27
CA ASN A 107 -2.24 -3.13 7.37
C ASN A 107 -3.10 -2.85 8.62
N THR A 108 -3.74 -1.67 8.65
CA THR A 108 -4.50 -1.14 9.78
C THR A 108 -5.64 -2.06 10.18
N SER A 109 -6.37 -2.64 9.22
CA SER A 109 -7.46 -3.56 9.51
C SER A 109 -6.99 -4.83 10.23
N ALA A 110 -5.81 -5.36 9.87
CA ALA A 110 -5.20 -6.50 10.57
C ALA A 110 -4.79 -6.13 11.99
N MET A 111 -4.14 -4.98 12.18
CA MET A 111 -3.78 -4.46 13.51
C MET A 111 -5.02 -4.32 14.40
N LEU A 112 -6.09 -3.70 13.92
CA LEU A 112 -7.33 -3.52 14.67
C LEU A 112 -7.94 -4.85 15.10
N LYS A 113 -8.02 -5.82 14.18
CA LYS A 113 -8.52 -7.19 14.51
C LYS A 113 -7.69 -7.85 15.59
N GLN A 114 -6.36 -7.74 15.54
CA GLN A 114 -5.45 -8.27 16.56
C GLN A 114 -5.66 -7.58 17.91
N MET A 115 -5.96 -6.28 17.92
CA MET A 115 -6.33 -5.53 19.13
C MET A 115 -7.75 -5.86 19.65
N GLY A 116 -8.50 -6.73 18.99
CA GLY A 116 -9.90 -7.02 19.34
C GLY A 116 -10.86 -5.89 18.99
N VAL A 117 -10.49 -4.99 18.09
CA VAL A 117 -11.31 -3.90 17.59
C VAL A 117 -11.94 -4.33 16.26
N ASP A 118 -13.24 -4.17 16.12
CA ASP A 118 -13.95 -4.40 14.86
C ASP A 118 -13.62 -3.27 13.88
N PRO A 119 -12.94 -3.54 12.76
CA PRO A 119 -12.55 -2.49 11.81
C PRO A 119 -13.73 -1.70 11.24
N TRP A 120 -14.88 -2.32 11.04
CA TRP A 120 -16.06 -1.64 10.52
C TRP A 120 -16.67 -0.65 11.51
N LYS A 121 -16.79 -1.07 12.79
CA LYS A 121 -17.28 -0.16 13.84
C LYS A 121 -16.30 1.00 14.06
N GLU A 122 -15.01 0.72 13.94
CA GLU A 122 -14.00 1.75 14.06
C GLU A 122 -14.01 2.70 12.86
N ALA A 123 -14.24 2.18 11.65
CA ALA A 123 -14.44 3.01 10.46
C ALA A 123 -15.66 3.92 10.59
N GLU A 124 -16.79 3.40 11.09
CA GLU A 124 -18.00 4.20 11.39
C GLU A 124 -17.70 5.32 12.41
N ARG A 125 -16.97 5.01 13.48
CA ARG A 125 -16.58 6.01 14.49
C ARG A 125 -15.68 7.11 13.91
N LEU A 126 -14.65 6.72 13.18
CA LEU A 126 -13.69 7.66 12.59
C LEU A 126 -14.27 8.44 11.42
N ALA A 127 -15.24 7.91 10.70
CA ALA A 127 -15.95 8.67 9.66
C ALA A 127 -16.81 9.82 10.24
N LEU A 128 -17.24 9.73 11.51
CA LEU A 128 -17.95 10.79 12.22
C LEU A 128 -17.03 11.87 12.82
N ASP A 129 -15.81 11.48 13.19
CA ASP A 129 -14.77 12.39 13.73
C ASP A 129 -13.43 12.05 13.07
N PRO A 130 -13.26 12.42 11.78
CA PRO A 130 -12.16 11.94 10.97
C PRO A 130 -10.83 12.61 11.33
N PRO A 131 -9.72 11.92 11.03
CA PRO A 131 -8.40 12.51 11.16
C PRO A 131 -8.25 13.74 10.23
N PRO A 132 -7.39 14.71 10.59
CA PRO A 132 -7.15 15.88 9.77
C PRO A 132 -6.76 15.50 8.32
N GLY A 133 -7.41 16.15 7.35
CA GLY A 133 -7.17 15.89 5.92
C GLY A 133 -8.06 14.81 5.31
N TRP A 134 -8.88 14.14 6.11
CA TRP A 134 -9.88 13.20 5.61
C TRP A 134 -11.28 13.85 5.52
N PRO A 135 -12.12 13.59 4.51
CA PRO A 135 -11.80 12.82 3.31
C PRO A 135 -10.78 13.54 2.42
N ARG A 136 -10.02 12.76 1.68
CA ARG A 136 -9.00 13.25 0.76
C ARG A 136 -9.63 14.15 -0.29
N SER A 137 -9.09 15.36 -0.49
CA SER A 137 -9.57 16.26 -1.55
C SER A 137 -9.16 15.74 -2.93
N GLU A 138 -9.87 16.17 -3.96
CA GLU A 138 -9.53 15.89 -5.36
C GLU A 138 -8.08 16.31 -5.71
N ALA A 139 -7.64 17.45 -5.17
CA ALA A 139 -6.26 17.91 -5.38
C ALA A 139 -5.22 16.95 -4.77
N VAL A 140 -5.45 16.48 -3.54
CA VAL A 140 -4.60 15.51 -2.87
C VAL A 140 -4.63 14.16 -3.60
N TRP A 141 -5.80 13.73 -4.08
CA TRP A 141 -5.92 12.51 -4.86
C TRP A 141 -5.13 12.57 -6.17
N ASN A 142 -5.21 13.68 -6.88
CA ASN A 142 -4.44 13.88 -8.11
C ASN A 142 -2.94 13.99 -7.81
N GLU A 143 -2.53 14.64 -6.72
CA GLU A 143 -1.14 14.70 -6.28
C GLU A 143 -0.61 13.28 -5.97
N LEU A 144 -1.36 12.44 -5.25
CA LEU A 144 -1.02 11.05 -4.97
C LEU A 144 -0.80 10.23 -6.26
N LYS A 145 -1.68 10.37 -7.24
CA LYS A 145 -1.59 9.65 -8.52
C LYS A 145 -0.36 10.04 -9.34
N THR A 146 0.02 11.31 -9.28
CA THR A 146 1.06 11.89 -10.14
C THR A 146 2.38 12.14 -9.43
N SER A 147 2.41 12.10 -8.08
CA SER A 147 3.65 12.27 -7.32
C SER A 147 4.60 11.13 -7.60
N ALA A 148 5.63 11.46 -8.35
CA ALA A 148 6.77 10.62 -8.63
C ALA A 148 8.01 11.50 -8.53
N SER A 149 9.19 10.89 -8.41
CA SER A 149 10.42 11.65 -8.53
C SER A 149 10.42 12.43 -9.86
N PRO A 150 10.80 13.71 -9.87
CA PRO A 150 10.99 14.48 -11.10
C PRO A 150 12.16 13.96 -11.96
N SER A 151 12.98 13.07 -11.43
CA SER A 151 14.05 12.41 -12.14
C SER A 151 13.50 11.39 -13.15
N LEU A 152 14.27 11.14 -14.19
CA LEU A 152 14.00 10.25 -15.32
C LEU A 152 13.20 9.00 -14.97
N PRO A 153 12.34 8.50 -15.86
CA PRO A 153 11.66 7.24 -15.66
C PRO A 153 12.65 6.17 -15.22
N ILE A 154 12.39 5.50 -14.09
CA ILE A 154 13.31 4.49 -13.53
C ILE A 154 13.52 3.35 -14.53
N SER A 155 12.51 3.05 -15.34
CA SER A 155 12.59 2.14 -16.47
C SER A 155 13.70 2.46 -17.47
N ALA A 156 14.07 3.74 -17.63
CA ALA A 156 15.16 4.14 -18.51
C ALA A 156 16.56 3.87 -17.94
N GLN A 157 16.66 3.56 -16.63
CA GLN A 157 17.95 3.41 -15.93
C GLN A 157 18.44 1.96 -15.90
N ASN A 158 17.55 0.99 -16.03
CA ASN A 158 17.87 -0.42 -16.02
C ASN A 158 17.27 -1.12 -17.25
N PRO A 159 17.79 -0.86 -18.47
CA PRO A 159 17.30 -1.57 -19.65
C PRO A 159 17.60 -3.06 -19.51
N ILE A 160 16.56 -3.88 -19.69
CA ILE A 160 16.64 -5.33 -19.53
C ILE A 160 16.49 -6.00 -20.88
N ALA A 161 17.43 -6.86 -21.21
CA ALA A 161 17.30 -7.71 -22.40
C ALA A 161 16.34 -8.87 -22.10
N GLY A 162 15.16 -8.86 -22.74
CA GLY A 162 14.24 -9.99 -22.76
C GLY A 162 13.08 -9.98 -21.77
N PHE A 163 13.08 -9.11 -20.74
CA PHE A 163 11.97 -8.90 -19.81
C PHE A 163 11.88 -7.44 -19.39
N ASP A 164 10.71 -6.84 -19.52
CA ASP A 164 10.42 -5.47 -19.13
C ASP A 164 9.46 -5.45 -17.93
N PRO A 165 9.96 -5.20 -16.69
CA PRO A 165 9.12 -5.16 -15.50
C PRO A 165 8.05 -4.08 -15.51
N ASP A 166 8.28 -2.92 -16.12
CA ASP A 166 7.26 -1.87 -16.23
C ASP A 166 6.12 -2.32 -17.16
N ALA A 167 6.46 -2.80 -18.35
CA ALA A 167 5.47 -3.33 -19.30
C ALA A 167 4.73 -4.53 -18.70
N PHE A 168 5.43 -5.42 -18.00
CA PHE A 168 4.83 -6.57 -17.29
C PHE A 168 3.81 -6.11 -16.25
N SER A 169 4.19 -5.15 -15.37
CA SER A 169 3.33 -4.64 -14.30
C SER A 169 2.06 -4.01 -14.85
N ARG A 170 2.18 -3.15 -15.88
CA ARG A 170 1.03 -2.49 -16.51
C ARG A 170 0.12 -3.51 -17.20
N SER A 171 0.70 -4.43 -17.95
CA SER A 171 -0.04 -5.48 -18.65
C SER A 171 -0.77 -6.42 -17.68
N LEU A 172 -0.14 -6.78 -16.55
CA LEU A 172 -0.77 -7.57 -15.50
C LEU A 172 -2.00 -6.84 -14.92
N HIS A 173 -1.84 -5.57 -14.54
CA HIS A 173 -2.96 -4.79 -14.01
C HIS A 173 -4.10 -4.63 -15.02
N ASP A 174 -3.78 -4.36 -16.28
CA ASP A 174 -4.79 -4.20 -17.32
C ASP A 174 -5.54 -5.51 -17.61
N ASN A 175 -4.84 -6.64 -17.67
CA ASN A 175 -5.44 -7.90 -18.08
C ASN A 175 -6.05 -8.70 -16.92
N VAL A 176 -5.53 -8.54 -15.69
CA VAL A 176 -6.00 -9.30 -14.53
C VAL A 176 -6.97 -8.45 -13.70
N TRP A 177 -6.54 -7.25 -13.26
CA TRP A 177 -7.35 -6.40 -12.38
C TRP A 177 -8.44 -5.62 -13.11
N ASN A 178 -8.15 -5.02 -14.27
CA ASN A 178 -9.15 -4.35 -15.12
C ASN A 178 -9.92 -5.33 -16.03
N GLY A 179 -9.41 -6.55 -16.18
CA GLY A 179 -10.04 -7.63 -16.93
C GLY A 179 -11.06 -8.44 -16.12
N ASP A 180 -11.33 -9.63 -16.60
CA ASP A 180 -12.26 -10.59 -15.97
C ASP A 180 -11.54 -11.67 -15.11
N GLY A 181 -10.23 -11.51 -14.88
CA GLY A 181 -9.40 -12.48 -14.18
C GLY A 181 -9.03 -13.74 -14.98
N SER A 182 -9.53 -13.92 -16.20
CA SER A 182 -9.21 -15.09 -17.04
C SER A 182 -7.72 -15.14 -17.42
N SER A 183 -7.07 -13.99 -17.49
CA SER A 183 -5.65 -13.85 -17.85
C SER A 183 -4.68 -14.24 -16.74
N ILE A 184 -5.15 -14.60 -15.55
CA ILE A 184 -4.30 -14.95 -14.39
C ILE A 184 -3.29 -16.05 -14.73
N ASN A 185 -3.68 -16.99 -15.60
CA ASN A 185 -2.81 -18.09 -16.02
C ASN A 185 -1.56 -17.63 -16.81
N THR A 186 -1.61 -16.44 -17.39
CA THR A 186 -0.51 -15.86 -18.17
C THR A 186 0.55 -15.23 -17.28
N TYR A 187 0.16 -14.78 -16.09
CA TYR A 187 1.03 -13.97 -15.22
C TYR A 187 1.49 -14.67 -13.95
N TYR A 188 0.81 -15.73 -13.50
CA TYR A 188 1.07 -16.34 -12.19
C TYR A 188 1.47 -17.80 -12.29
N GLN A 189 2.38 -18.23 -11.41
CA GLN A 189 2.70 -19.64 -11.21
C GLN A 189 1.51 -20.38 -10.58
N ASP A 190 1.43 -21.70 -10.76
CA ASP A 190 0.28 -22.48 -10.25
C ASP A 190 0.16 -22.44 -8.73
N ASP A 191 1.27 -22.39 -8.03
CA ASP A 191 1.40 -22.45 -6.57
C ASP A 191 1.86 -21.12 -5.95
N PHE A 192 1.72 -20.00 -6.69
CA PHE A 192 2.13 -18.71 -6.18
C PHE A 192 1.47 -18.39 -4.83
N VAL A 193 2.13 -17.51 -4.05
CA VAL A 193 1.68 -17.12 -2.72
C VAL A 193 1.27 -15.65 -2.71
N PHE A 194 0.07 -15.39 -2.17
CA PHE A 194 -0.45 -14.05 -1.93
C PHE A 194 -0.51 -13.74 -0.43
N GLU A 195 -0.07 -12.55 -0.06
CA GLU A 195 -0.30 -11.94 1.24
C GLU A 195 -0.78 -10.49 1.05
N GLY A 196 -1.87 -10.10 1.72
CA GLY A 196 -2.50 -8.80 1.52
C GLY A 196 -3.14 -8.21 2.77
N THR A 197 -3.89 -7.15 2.56
CA THR A 197 -4.63 -6.44 3.62
C THR A 197 -5.53 -7.37 4.42
N THR A 198 -5.77 -7.02 5.70
CA THR A 198 -6.63 -7.75 6.63
C THR A 198 -6.20 -9.21 6.83
N ASP A 199 -4.88 -9.47 6.78
CA ASP A 199 -4.27 -10.82 6.93
C ASP A 199 -4.79 -11.84 5.89
N ARG A 200 -5.19 -11.38 4.69
CA ARG A 200 -5.53 -12.29 3.60
C ARG A 200 -4.28 -13.02 3.13
N ARG A 201 -4.31 -14.34 3.25
CA ARG A 201 -3.24 -15.23 2.79
C ARG A 201 -3.84 -16.41 2.07
N PHE A 202 -3.40 -16.64 0.86
CA PHE A 202 -3.78 -17.82 0.08
C PHE A 202 -2.71 -18.14 -0.96
N SER A 203 -2.79 -19.31 -1.54
CA SER A 203 -1.91 -19.74 -2.62
C SER A 203 -2.72 -20.27 -3.79
N GLY A 204 -2.13 -20.17 -4.96
CA GLY A 204 -2.69 -20.69 -6.20
C GLY A 204 -3.68 -19.77 -6.90
N LYS A 205 -3.70 -19.90 -8.19
CA LYS A 205 -4.44 -19.04 -9.13
C LYS A 205 -5.96 -19.03 -8.89
N LYS A 206 -6.55 -20.16 -8.48
CA LYS A 206 -7.99 -20.27 -8.27
C LYS A 206 -8.48 -19.35 -7.14
N ALA A 207 -7.81 -19.39 -5.98
CA ALA A 207 -8.18 -18.57 -4.84
C ALA A 207 -8.00 -17.06 -5.15
N TYR A 208 -6.96 -16.73 -5.90
CA TYR A 208 -6.71 -15.34 -6.30
C TYR A 208 -7.72 -14.83 -7.33
N ALA A 209 -8.08 -15.64 -8.34
CA ALA A 209 -9.13 -15.29 -9.29
C ALA A 209 -10.48 -15.07 -8.58
N GLU A 210 -10.76 -15.87 -7.55
CA GLU A 210 -11.97 -15.72 -6.73
C GLU A 210 -11.94 -14.39 -5.94
N TYR A 211 -10.81 -14.05 -5.33
CA TYR A 211 -10.62 -12.77 -4.63
C TYR A 211 -10.80 -11.56 -5.58
N ILE A 212 -10.19 -11.58 -6.77
CA ILE A 212 -10.37 -10.51 -7.77
C ILE A 212 -11.84 -10.39 -8.18
N ARG A 213 -12.50 -11.52 -8.41
CA ARG A 213 -13.92 -11.53 -8.76
C ARG A 213 -14.79 -10.92 -7.66
N GLU A 214 -14.54 -11.23 -6.38
CA GLU A 214 -15.24 -10.64 -5.24
C GLU A 214 -15.06 -9.11 -5.18
N ILE A 215 -13.85 -8.61 -5.41
CA ILE A 215 -13.59 -7.16 -5.51
C ILE A 215 -14.37 -6.55 -6.68
N ARG A 216 -14.36 -7.20 -7.84
CA ARG A 216 -15.07 -6.74 -9.05
C ARG A 216 -16.59 -6.80 -8.92
N GLU A 217 -17.13 -7.74 -8.14
CA GLU A 217 -18.56 -7.80 -7.83
C GLU A 217 -18.99 -6.61 -6.97
N VAL A 218 -18.16 -6.21 -6.02
CA VAL A 218 -18.41 -5.02 -5.16
C VAL A 218 -18.23 -3.70 -5.94
N PHE A 219 -17.22 -3.63 -6.80
CA PHE A 219 -16.86 -2.47 -7.62
C PHE A 219 -16.86 -2.82 -9.10
N PRO A 220 -18.04 -2.98 -9.76
CA PRO A 220 -18.10 -3.45 -11.14
C PRO A 220 -17.50 -2.49 -12.17
N ASP A 221 -17.41 -1.21 -11.82
CA ASP A 221 -16.81 -0.14 -12.62
C ASP A 221 -15.36 0.17 -12.23
N LEU A 222 -14.75 -0.64 -11.35
CA LEU A 222 -13.38 -0.43 -10.86
C LEU A 222 -12.41 -0.28 -12.01
N LYS A 223 -11.66 0.82 -11.99
CA LYS A 223 -10.62 1.11 -12.97
C LYS A 223 -9.31 1.42 -12.24
N LEU A 224 -8.36 0.54 -12.44
CA LEU A 224 -7.03 0.64 -11.84
C LEU A 224 -6.03 1.19 -12.85
N GLY A 225 -5.15 2.10 -12.39
CA GLY A 225 -4.04 2.64 -13.16
C GLY A 225 -2.72 2.49 -12.39
N VAL A 226 -1.67 2.10 -13.09
CA VAL A 226 -0.31 2.02 -12.53
C VAL A 226 0.33 3.40 -12.52
N ASN A 227 0.76 3.87 -11.35
CA ASN A 227 1.36 5.18 -11.15
C ASN A 227 2.88 5.14 -11.24
N GLU A 228 3.52 4.13 -10.63
CA GLU A 228 4.97 4.03 -10.56
C GLU A 228 5.40 2.56 -10.51
N VAL A 229 6.50 2.23 -11.20
CA VAL A 229 7.10 0.89 -11.18
C VAL A 229 8.61 1.03 -11.06
N TYR A 230 9.23 0.28 -10.17
CA TYR A 230 10.68 0.11 -10.14
C TYR A 230 11.02 -1.29 -9.64
N TRP A 231 12.25 -1.71 -9.90
CA TRP A 231 12.64 -3.11 -9.71
C TRP A 231 14.13 -3.28 -9.49
N MET A 232 14.48 -4.46 -9.00
CA MET A 232 15.84 -4.96 -8.93
C MET A 232 15.86 -6.46 -9.26
N GLY A 233 17.04 -7.00 -9.45
CA GLY A 233 17.21 -8.42 -9.76
C GLY A 233 17.72 -8.67 -11.17
N ASN A 234 17.63 -9.91 -11.62
CA ASN A 234 18.09 -10.36 -12.92
C ASN A 234 17.37 -11.65 -13.36
N ALA A 235 17.60 -12.05 -14.60
CA ALA A 235 16.92 -13.22 -15.19
C ALA A 235 17.23 -14.56 -14.48
N SER A 236 18.37 -14.71 -13.79
CA SER A 236 18.75 -15.96 -13.12
C SER A 236 18.21 -16.09 -11.70
N GLU A 237 18.01 -14.98 -11.00
CA GLU A 237 17.54 -14.93 -9.61
C GLU A 237 16.07 -14.57 -9.50
N GLY A 238 15.55 -13.95 -10.55
CA GLY A 238 14.23 -13.36 -10.60
C GLY A 238 14.24 -11.84 -10.44
N TRP A 239 13.07 -11.25 -10.55
CA TRP A 239 12.84 -9.82 -10.48
C TRP A 239 11.98 -9.51 -9.25
N LEU A 240 12.49 -8.64 -8.39
CA LEU A 240 11.71 -8.00 -7.34
C LEU A 240 11.16 -6.70 -7.90
N ILE A 241 9.84 -6.56 -7.96
CA ILE A 241 9.16 -5.44 -8.60
C ILE A 241 8.25 -4.77 -7.57
N SER A 242 8.38 -3.46 -7.41
CA SER A 242 7.43 -2.63 -6.67
C SER A 242 6.58 -1.84 -7.62
N THR A 243 5.28 -1.90 -7.44
CA THR A 243 4.28 -1.17 -8.23
C THR A 243 3.35 -0.39 -7.31
N ARG A 244 3.32 0.93 -7.46
CA ARG A 244 2.29 1.78 -6.86
C ARG A 244 1.19 2.01 -7.88
N TRP A 245 -0.05 1.86 -7.43
CA TRP A 245 -1.24 1.96 -8.27
C TRP A 245 -2.36 2.71 -7.57
N SER A 246 -3.30 3.20 -8.34
CA SER A 246 -4.54 3.83 -7.86
C SER A 246 -5.73 3.31 -8.65
N ALA A 247 -6.89 3.27 -8.02
CA ALA A 247 -8.13 2.84 -8.63
C ALA A 247 -9.30 3.71 -8.16
N GLU A 248 -10.28 3.84 -9.01
CA GLU A 248 -11.56 4.48 -8.72
C GLU A 248 -12.68 3.50 -9.07
N GLY A 249 -13.72 3.48 -8.24
CA GLY A 249 -14.88 2.62 -8.46
C GLY A 249 -16.03 3.01 -7.57
N THR A 250 -17.25 2.60 -7.95
CA THR A 250 -18.47 2.85 -7.20
C THR A 250 -18.88 1.59 -6.44
N HIS A 251 -19.14 1.73 -5.14
CA HIS A 251 -19.59 0.64 -4.27
C HIS A 251 -21.02 0.24 -4.61
N LEU A 252 -21.20 -0.65 -5.59
CA LEU A 252 -22.49 -1.02 -6.18
C LEU A 252 -22.93 -2.45 -5.86
N GLY A 253 -22.01 -3.34 -5.49
CA GLY A 253 -22.30 -4.74 -5.21
C GLY A 253 -22.29 -5.09 -3.73
N ASP A 254 -23.06 -6.11 -3.37
CA ASP A 254 -22.98 -6.76 -2.06
C ASP A 254 -21.78 -7.72 -2.02
N GLY A 255 -21.13 -7.85 -0.87
CA GLY A 255 -20.02 -8.76 -0.73
C GLY A 255 -19.11 -8.45 0.45
N ILE A 256 -17.82 -8.63 0.23
CA ILE A 256 -16.79 -8.48 1.29
C ILE A 256 -16.74 -7.08 1.93
N TYR A 257 -17.32 -6.08 1.28
CA TYR A 257 -17.43 -4.71 1.79
C TYR A 257 -18.89 -4.32 2.15
N ARG A 258 -19.71 -5.28 2.57
CA ARG A 258 -21.11 -5.09 3.02
C ARG A 258 -22.07 -4.74 1.88
N GLN A 259 -23.24 -4.23 2.23
CA GLN A 259 -24.30 -3.82 1.32
C GLN A 259 -23.90 -2.57 0.52
N PRO A 260 -24.29 -2.49 -0.77
CA PRO A 260 -23.93 -1.39 -1.65
C PRO A 260 -24.45 -0.05 -1.13
N THR A 261 -23.60 0.98 -1.20
CA THR A 261 -23.92 2.34 -0.77
C THR A 261 -24.05 3.34 -1.91
N GLY A 262 -23.65 2.97 -3.13
CA GLY A 262 -23.62 3.85 -4.29
C GLY A 262 -22.50 4.89 -4.24
N ARG A 263 -21.54 4.77 -3.32
CA ARG A 263 -20.46 5.75 -3.13
C ARG A 263 -19.32 5.54 -4.11
N ALA A 264 -18.84 6.64 -4.66
CA ALA A 264 -17.55 6.64 -5.37
C ALA A 264 -16.43 6.51 -4.33
N CYS A 265 -15.49 5.61 -4.59
CA CYS A 265 -14.37 5.29 -3.72
C CYS A 265 -13.04 5.49 -4.44
N GLN A 266 -12.06 5.98 -3.69
CA GLN A 266 -10.68 6.17 -4.11
C GLN A 266 -9.80 5.12 -3.41
N ILE A 267 -9.21 4.23 -4.18
CA ILE A 267 -8.39 3.13 -3.68
C ILE A 267 -6.98 3.31 -4.23
N TRP A 268 -5.97 3.16 -3.38
CA TRP A 268 -4.59 3.14 -3.83
C TRP A 268 -3.79 2.09 -3.09
N GLY A 269 -2.78 1.56 -3.73
CA GLY A 269 -2.02 0.46 -3.18
C GLY A 269 -0.58 0.40 -3.66
N ILE A 270 0.18 -0.42 -2.96
CA ILE A 270 1.53 -0.84 -3.33
C ILE A 270 1.54 -2.36 -3.37
N THR A 271 2.03 -2.89 -4.48
CA THR A 271 2.25 -4.32 -4.67
C THR A 271 3.72 -4.59 -4.89
N GLN A 272 4.26 -5.56 -4.15
CA GLN A 272 5.59 -6.11 -4.40
C GLN A 272 5.45 -7.52 -4.96
N TRP A 273 6.17 -7.81 -6.04
CA TRP A 273 6.22 -9.13 -6.66
C TRP A 273 7.62 -9.71 -6.67
N LEU A 274 7.71 -11.01 -6.50
CA LEU A 274 8.82 -11.82 -6.97
C LEU A 274 8.36 -12.49 -8.28
N VAL A 275 9.04 -12.16 -9.39
CA VAL A 275 8.76 -12.71 -10.72
C VAL A 275 9.93 -13.57 -11.18
N LYS A 276 9.67 -14.83 -11.49
CA LYS A 276 10.65 -15.77 -12.07
C LYS A 276 10.10 -16.36 -13.34
N ASP A 277 10.96 -16.51 -14.34
CA ASP A 277 10.59 -17.05 -15.66
C ASP A 277 9.36 -16.35 -16.29
N GLY A 278 9.20 -15.04 -16.01
CA GLY A 278 8.08 -14.25 -16.48
C GLY A 278 6.75 -14.47 -15.75
N LEU A 279 6.76 -15.20 -14.63
CA LEU A 279 5.56 -15.50 -13.83
C LEU A 279 5.73 -15.04 -12.38
N VAL A 280 4.67 -14.54 -11.77
CA VAL A 280 4.63 -14.17 -10.35
C VAL A 280 4.67 -15.44 -9.50
N GLU A 281 5.69 -15.54 -8.64
CA GLU A 281 5.86 -16.58 -7.62
C GLU A 281 5.30 -16.13 -6.27
N LYS A 282 5.48 -14.83 -5.93
CA LYS A 282 5.01 -14.24 -4.68
C LYS A 282 4.45 -12.86 -4.94
N GLU A 283 3.34 -12.54 -4.31
CA GLU A 283 2.72 -11.21 -4.30
C GLU A 283 2.43 -10.76 -2.88
N LEU A 284 2.86 -9.55 -2.57
CA LEU A 284 2.50 -8.82 -1.35
C LEU A 284 1.80 -7.54 -1.76
N GLN A 285 0.57 -7.34 -1.30
CA GLN A 285 -0.23 -6.19 -1.69
C GLN A 285 -0.87 -5.54 -0.46
N LEU A 286 -0.55 -4.28 -0.23
CA LEU A 286 -1.31 -3.45 0.67
C LEU A 286 -2.01 -2.34 -0.11
N PHE A 287 -3.22 -2.01 0.33
CA PHE A 287 -3.95 -0.84 -0.14
C PHE A 287 -4.67 -0.17 1.05
N ASN A 288 -5.15 1.04 0.86
CA ASN A 288 -5.83 1.85 1.88
C ASN A 288 -7.19 1.25 2.31
N GLU A 289 -7.22 -0.04 2.67
CA GLU A 289 -8.47 -0.78 2.94
C GLU A 289 -9.27 -0.19 4.08
N PHE A 290 -8.61 0.24 5.16
CA PHE A 290 -9.32 0.83 6.29
C PHE A 290 -9.94 2.20 5.93
N ASP A 291 -9.22 3.02 5.15
CA ASP A 291 -9.77 4.25 4.58
C ASP A 291 -10.94 3.95 3.61
N LEU A 292 -10.84 2.91 2.79
CA LEU A 292 -11.95 2.44 1.95
C LEU A 292 -13.19 2.11 2.79
N MET A 293 -13.04 1.42 3.91
CA MET A 293 -14.14 1.16 4.84
C MET A 293 -14.75 2.47 5.36
N MET A 294 -13.92 3.45 5.72
CA MET A 294 -14.41 4.79 6.15
C MET A 294 -15.16 5.50 5.02
N GLN A 295 -14.67 5.45 3.78
CA GLN A 295 -15.35 6.02 2.62
C GLN A 295 -16.74 5.40 2.41
N ILE A 296 -16.84 4.07 2.56
CA ILE A 296 -18.11 3.33 2.39
C ILE A 296 -19.14 3.72 3.46
N VAL A 297 -18.74 3.91 4.72
CA VAL A 297 -19.65 4.19 5.83
C VAL A 297 -19.87 5.68 6.12
N SER A 298 -19.10 6.58 5.50
CA SER A 298 -19.24 8.02 5.73
C SER A 298 -20.66 8.50 5.42
N ALA A 299 -21.21 9.42 6.22
CA ALA A 299 -22.40 10.15 5.82
C ALA A 299 -22.03 11.10 4.67
N GLY A 300 -22.74 11.03 3.55
CA GLY A 300 -22.52 11.86 2.36
C GLY A 300 -22.65 13.34 2.63
#